data_5a3d3a52b860c486a0324788d4164c71
#
_entry.id   5a3d3a52b860c486a0324788d4164c71
#
_cell.length_a   1.000
_cell.length_b   1.000
_cell.length_c   1.000
_cell.angle_alpha   90.00
_cell.angle_beta   90.00
_cell.angle_gamma   90.00
#
_symmetry.space_group_name_H-M   'P 1'
#
loop_
_entity.id
_entity.type
_entity.pdbx_description
1 polymer ?
#
loop_
_entity_poly.entity_id
_entity_poly.type
_entity_poly.pdbx_seq_one_letter_code
_entity_poly.pdbx_strand_id
1 'polypeptide(L)'
;LGVNNFASIVTNTSNKAVLIDGKKLKSVNQYYNKKKAKVQSQLKKTNGKANSRRLMNLTRKRNNKVKDYLHKASKEIVGMCLEDNITTLIVGHNDGWKQEVNMSKRNNQNFVSIPFDMFISMLRYKSERQGLRFVEVNESHTSKCSSFDLESVEYHDTYVGKRIKRGLFRTKDGILLNADVNGSYNIMRKVKGDAVMPPYTGFGYNPVKKFINKYTLK
;
A
#
# COMPACT_ATOMS: atom_id res chain seq x y z
N LEU A 1 2.97 -1.09 -0.14
CA LEU A 1 1.56 -0.92 -0.54
C LEU A 1 0.72 -2.15 -0.14
N GLY A 2 -0.59 -1.99 0.10
CA GLY A 2 -1.44 -3.10 0.57
C GLY A 2 -2.94 -2.88 0.39
N VAL A 3 -3.75 -3.87 0.84
CA VAL A 3 -5.22 -3.85 0.70
C VAL A 3 -5.93 -3.23 1.90
N ASN A 4 -5.52 -3.56 3.12
CA ASN A 4 -6.16 -3.04 4.34
C ASN A 4 -5.57 -1.70 4.76
N ASN A 5 -4.26 -1.63 4.84
CA ASN A 5 -3.49 -0.40 4.84
C ASN A 5 -3.03 -0.19 3.38
N PHE A 6 -3.57 0.82 2.73
CA PHE A 6 -3.30 1.08 1.31
C PHE A 6 -1.84 1.48 1.09
N ALA A 7 -1.30 2.28 1.99
CA ALA A 7 0.12 2.61 2.06
C ALA A 7 0.56 2.69 3.52
N SER A 8 1.78 2.24 3.80
CA SER A 8 2.51 2.51 5.04
C SER A 8 3.65 3.46 4.70
N ILE A 9 3.80 4.52 5.48
CA ILE A 9 4.71 5.63 5.21
C ILE A 9 5.55 5.85 6.46
N VAL A 10 6.85 5.96 6.28
CA VAL A 10 7.83 6.35 7.28
C VAL A 10 8.75 7.41 6.70
N THR A 11 9.32 8.25 7.55
CA THR A 11 10.29 9.27 7.16
C THR A 11 11.53 9.17 8.04
N ASN A 12 12.62 9.75 7.59
CA ASN A 12 13.85 9.88 8.39
C ASN A 12 13.87 11.19 9.20
N THR A 13 12.90 12.08 9.00
CA THR A 13 12.80 13.39 9.67
C THR A 13 11.82 13.38 10.83
N SER A 14 10.92 12.42 10.87
CA SER A 14 9.85 12.35 11.86
C SER A 14 9.74 10.94 12.45
N ASN A 15 9.55 10.86 13.75
CA ASN A 15 9.29 9.60 14.45
C ASN A 15 7.83 9.11 14.29
N LYS A 16 7.06 9.69 13.36
CA LYS A 16 5.67 9.31 13.11
C LYS A 16 5.56 8.41 11.89
N ALA A 17 5.08 7.20 12.08
CA ALA A 17 4.65 6.34 10.98
C ALA A 17 3.17 6.61 10.64
N VAL A 18 2.82 6.62 9.36
CA VAL A 18 1.45 6.88 8.88
C VAL A 18 0.95 5.71 8.06
N LEU A 19 -0.29 5.29 8.31
CA LEU A 19 -0.99 4.28 7.53
C LEU A 19 -2.18 4.92 6.80
N ILE A 20 -2.18 4.86 5.48
CA ILE A 20 -3.35 5.24 4.68
C ILE A 20 -4.34 4.08 4.67
N ASP A 21 -5.57 4.32 5.11
CA ASP A 21 -6.61 3.28 5.22
C ASP A 21 -7.11 2.82 3.85
N GLY A 22 -7.03 1.52 3.57
CA GLY A 22 -7.49 0.91 2.31
C GLY A 22 -8.93 0.38 2.32
N LYS A 23 -9.63 0.43 3.46
CA LYS A 23 -10.97 -0.18 3.63
C LYS A 23 -11.99 0.37 2.65
N LYS A 24 -11.91 1.66 2.31
CA LYS A 24 -12.80 2.30 1.33
C LYS A 24 -12.66 1.70 -0.06
N LEU A 25 -11.42 1.51 -0.55
CA LEU A 25 -11.17 0.81 -1.82
C LEU A 25 -11.71 -0.61 -1.80
N LYS A 26 -11.42 -1.33 -0.72
CA LYS A 26 -11.90 -2.69 -0.50
C LYS A 26 -13.44 -2.75 -0.56
N SER A 27 -14.14 -1.85 0.11
CA SER A 27 -15.60 -1.76 0.09
C SER A 27 -16.15 -1.49 -1.32
N VAL A 28 -15.56 -0.54 -2.05
CA VAL A 28 -15.95 -0.24 -3.44
C VAL A 28 -15.80 -1.47 -4.34
N ASN A 29 -14.69 -2.19 -4.23
CA ASN A 29 -14.44 -3.38 -5.03
C ASN A 29 -15.37 -4.55 -4.65
N GLN A 30 -15.63 -4.78 -3.37
CA GLN A 30 -16.56 -5.82 -2.90
C GLN A 30 -17.98 -5.54 -3.38
N TYR A 31 -18.47 -4.31 -3.25
CA TYR A 31 -19.77 -3.91 -3.77
C TYR A 31 -19.87 -4.15 -5.27
N TYR A 32 -18.87 -3.70 -6.02
CA TYR A 32 -18.80 -3.90 -7.47
C TYR A 32 -18.86 -5.38 -7.83
N ASN A 33 -18.02 -6.22 -7.22
CA ASN A 33 -17.95 -7.65 -7.50
C ASN A 33 -19.28 -8.36 -7.23
N LYS A 34 -19.96 -8.04 -6.11
CA LYS A 34 -21.29 -8.57 -5.78
C LYS A 34 -22.34 -8.16 -6.82
N LYS A 35 -22.37 -6.90 -7.24
CA LYS A 35 -23.31 -6.41 -8.25
C LYS A 35 -23.01 -6.97 -9.64
N LYS A 36 -21.72 -7.04 -10.02
CA LYS A 36 -21.27 -7.65 -11.28
C LYS A 36 -21.73 -9.10 -11.38
N ALA A 37 -21.48 -9.91 -10.37
CA ALA A 37 -21.88 -11.33 -10.35
C ALA A 37 -23.40 -11.50 -10.54
N LYS A 38 -24.22 -10.65 -9.85
CA LYS A 38 -25.69 -10.67 -10.01
C LYS A 38 -26.12 -10.34 -11.44
N VAL A 39 -25.54 -9.27 -12.05
CA VAL A 39 -25.88 -8.88 -13.42
C VAL A 39 -25.44 -9.94 -14.43
N GLN A 40 -24.26 -10.51 -14.27
CA GLN A 40 -23.75 -11.57 -15.16
C GLN A 40 -24.61 -12.85 -15.07
N SER A 41 -25.03 -13.25 -13.85
CA SER A 41 -25.93 -14.38 -13.67
C SER A 41 -27.29 -14.17 -14.39
N GLN A 42 -27.85 -12.97 -14.28
CA GLN A 42 -29.09 -12.60 -14.99
C GLN A 42 -28.92 -12.66 -16.50
N LEU A 43 -27.81 -12.08 -17.04
CA LEU A 43 -27.52 -12.07 -18.48
C LEU A 43 -27.37 -13.48 -19.05
N LYS A 44 -26.68 -14.39 -18.32
CA LYS A 44 -26.54 -15.79 -18.74
C LYS A 44 -27.90 -16.51 -18.84
N LYS A 45 -28.81 -16.23 -17.90
CA LYS A 45 -30.15 -16.86 -17.89
C LYS A 45 -31.07 -16.32 -18.98
N THR A 46 -30.95 -15.03 -19.35
CA THR A 46 -31.91 -14.37 -20.25
C THR A 46 -31.51 -14.48 -21.72
N ASN A 47 -30.25 -14.29 -22.06
CA ASN A 47 -29.81 -14.15 -23.46
C ASN A 47 -28.41 -14.67 -23.76
N GLY A 48 -27.75 -15.33 -22.82
CA GLY A 48 -26.41 -15.89 -22.97
C GLY A 48 -25.26 -14.86 -23.12
N LYS A 49 -25.57 -13.55 -23.11
CA LYS A 49 -24.57 -12.50 -23.33
C LYS A 49 -23.69 -12.30 -22.09
N ALA A 50 -22.40 -12.06 -22.32
CA ALA A 50 -21.43 -11.78 -21.25
C ALA A 50 -21.44 -10.33 -20.76
N ASN A 51 -21.89 -9.38 -21.60
CA ASN A 51 -21.85 -7.93 -21.37
C ASN A 51 -23.18 -7.26 -21.60
N SER A 52 -23.41 -6.14 -20.90
CA SER A 52 -24.56 -5.25 -21.10
C SER A 52 -24.19 -3.81 -20.81
N ARG A 53 -24.99 -2.85 -21.32
CA ARG A 53 -24.84 -1.42 -21.01
C ARG A 53 -24.85 -1.16 -19.49
N ARG A 54 -25.68 -1.92 -18.74
CA ARG A 54 -25.75 -1.85 -17.28
C ARG A 54 -24.42 -2.26 -16.63
N LEU A 55 -23.78 -3.36 -17.11
CA LEU A 55 -22.51 -3.83 -16.61
C LEU A 55 -21.36 -2.86 -16.93
N MET A 56 -21.34 -2.30 -18.14
CA MET A 56 -20.37 -1.28 -18.53
C MET A 56 -20.47 -0.03 -17.65
N ASN A 57 -21.68 0.46 -17.38
CA ASN A 57 -21.92 1.61 -16.49
C ASN A 57 -21.47 1.32 -15.04
N LEU A 58 -21.74 0.11 -14.55
CA LEU A 58 -21.29 -0.31 -13.22
C LEU A 58 -19.75 -0.31 -13.12
N THR A 59 -19.08 -0.84 -14.14
CA THR A 59 -17.61 -0.87 -14.24
C THR A 59 -17.04 0.55 -14.30
N ARG A 60 -17.59 1.42 -15.14
CA ARG A 60 -17.17 2.82 -15.24
C ARG A 60 -17.30 3.56 -13.91
N LYS A 61 -18.45 3.43 -13.23
CA LYS A 61 -18.67 4.05 -11.90
C LYS A 61 -17.66 3.56 -10.86
N ARG A 62 -17.35 2.26 -10.86
CA ARG A 62 -16.32 1.67 -9.96
C ARG A 62 -14.95 2.24 -10.28
N ASN A 63 -14.54 2.25 -11.56
CA ASN A 63 -13.23 2.72 -11.98
C ASN A 63 -13.01 4.20 -11.62
N ASN A 64 -14.04 5.04 -11.81
CA ASN A 64 -13.99 6.44 -11.43
C ASN A 64 -13.80 6.63 -9.92
N LYS A 65 -14.51 5.84 -9.08
CA LYS A 65 -14.34 5.90 -7.61
C LYS A 65 -12.95 5.46 -7.17
N VAL A 66 -12.40 4.43 -7.81
CA VAL A 66 -11.03 3.96 -7.52
C VAL A 66 -10.03 5.03 -7.95
N LYS A 67 -10.14 5.57 -9.16
CA LYS A 67 -9.24 6.62 -9.67
C LYS A 67 -9.28 7.88 -8.79
N ASP A 68 -10.46 8.33 -8.36
CA ASP A 68 -10.60 9.46 -7.42
C ASP A 68 -9.86 9.20 -6.10
N TYR A 69 -10.02 7.99 -5.53
CA TYR A 69 -9.29 7.61 -4.33
C TYR A 69 -7.77 7.66 -4.53
N LEU A 70 -7.26 7.09 -5.63
CA LEU A 70 -5.82 7.07 -5.93
C LEU A 70 -5.27 8.49 -6.11
N HIS A 71 -6.00 9.38 -6.79
CA HIS A 71 -5.61 10.78 -6.94
C HIS A 71 -5.52 11.52 -5.61
N LYS A 72 -6.48 11.29 -4.71
CA LYS A 72 -6.48 11.89 -3.37
C LYS A 72 -5.36 11.33 -2.50
N ALA A 73 -5.18 10.01 -2.48
CA ALA A 73 -4.12 9.37 -1.72
C ALA A 73 -2.73 9.82 -2.17
N SER A 74 -2.49 9.89 -3.50
CA SER A 74 -1.20 10.35 -4.02
C SER A 74 -0.95 11.84 -3.78
N LYS A 75 -2.00 12.70 -3.82
CA LYS A 75 -1.88 14.12 -3.43
C LYS A 75 -1.52 14.25 -1.97
N GLU A 76 -2.18 13.50 -1.10
CA GLU A 76 -1.95 13.49 0.34
C GLU A 76 -0.52 13.08 0.69
N ILE A 77 -0.01 12.01 0.07
CA ILE A 77 1.37 11.54 0.33
C ILE A 77 2.40 12.57 -0.12
N VAL A 78 2.24 13.13 -1.31
CA VAL A 78 3.16 14.18 -1.80
C VAL A 78 3.06 15.44 -0.95
N GLY A 79 1.85 15.82 -0.51
CA GLY A 79 1.64 16.93 0.44
C GLY A 79 2.40 16.73 1.75
N MET A 80 2.32 15.54 2.34
CA MET A 80 3.09 15.20 3.55
C MET A 80 4.61 15.31 3.32
N CYS A 81 5.10 14.87 2.15
CA CYS A 81 6.52 15.03 1.83
C CYS A 81 6.94 16.51 1.80
N LEU A 82 6.12 17.39 1.26
CA LEU A 82 6.39 18.83 1.21
C LEU A 82 6.33 19.48 2.59
N GLU A 83 5.32 19.13 3.39
CA GLU A 83 5.17 19.62 4.77
C GLU A 83 6.35 19.25 5.66
N ASP A 84 6.90 18.04 5.48
CA ASP A 84 8.05 17.53 6.25
C ASP A 84 9.42 17.85 5.58
N ASN A 85 9.47 18.68 4.52
CA ASN A 85 10.67 19.01 3.74
C ASN A 85 11.43 17.78 3.21
N ILE A 86 10.73 16.74 2.84
CA ILE A 86 11.29 15.53 2.24
C ILE A 86 11.70 15.80 0.80
N THR A 87 12.91 15.40 0.42
CA THR A 87 13.44 15.60 -0.94
C THR A 87 13.31 14.35 -1.83
N THR A 88 13.12 13.18 -1.23
CA THR A 88 13.09 11.90 -1.95
C THR A 88 11.95 11.04 -1.47
N LEU A 89 11.04 10.64 -2.38
CA LEU A 89 10.00 9.64 -2.14
C LEU A 89 10.45 8.28 -2.67
N ILE A 90 10.56 7.29 -1.78
CA ILE A 90 10.95 5.92 -2.11
C ILE A 90 9.71 5.04 -2.04
N VAL A 91 9.45 4.24 -3.07
CA VAL A 91 8.31 3.33 -3.15
C VAL A 91 8.80 1.91 -3.40
N GLY A 92 8.45 0.98 -2.50
CA GLY A 92 8.67 -0.45 -2.70
C GLY A 92 7.65 -1.02 -3.68
N HIS A 93 8.14 -1.72 -4.68
CA HIS A 93 7.32 -2.40 -5.69
C HIS A 93 8.07 -3.61 -6.25
N ASN A 94 7.36 -4.69 -6.50
CA ASN A 94 7.89 -5.87 -7.19
C ASN A 94 7.19 -6.02 -8.53
N ASP A 95 7.94 -6.16 -9.60
CA ASP A 95 7.39 -6.49 -10.92
C ASP A 95 6.67 -7.84 -10.87
N GLY A 96 5.51 -7.91 -11.52
CA GLY A 96 4.72 -9.15 -11.59
C GLY A 96 4.06 -9.60 -10.28
N TRP A 97 4.17 -8.89 -9.18
CA TRP A 97 3.67 -9.30 -7.87
C TRP A 97 2.17 -9.70 -7.82
N LYS A 98 1.38 -9.29 -8.82
CA LYS A 98 -0.02 -9.71 -8.96
C LYS A 98 -0.19 -11.07 -9.62
N GLN A 99 0.82 -11.58 -10.31
CA GLN A 99 0.74 -12.81 -11.10
C GLN A 99 0.98 -14.05 -10.23
N GLU A 100 1.84 -13.95 -9.22
CA GLU A 100 2.26 -15.07 -8.35
C GLU A 100 1.62 -15.04 -6.95
N VAL A 101 0.58 -14.23 -6.75
CA VAL A 101 -0.03 -14.07 -5.43
C VAL A 101 -0.85 -15.31 -5.06
N ASN A 102 -0.29 -16.15 -4.20
CA ASN A 102 -0.97 -17.30 -3.60
C ASN A 102 -1.62 -16.92 -2.26
N MET A 103 -2.63 -16.07 -2.30
CA MET A 103 -3.48 -15.75 -1.16
C MET A 103 -4.84 -16.43 -1.31
N SER A 104 -5.65 -16.48 -0.25
CA SER A 104 -7.03 -16.98 -0.36
C SER A 104 -7.80 -16.28 -1.49
N LYS A 105 -8.67 -16.99 -2.19
CA LYS A 105 -9.45 -16.52 -3.36
C LYS A 105 -10.05 -15.10 -3.18
N ARG A 106 -10.54 -14.79 -1.99
CA ARG A 106 -11.12 -13.49 -1.65
C ARG A 106 -10.05 -12.38 -1.51
N ASN A 107 -8.89 -12.70 -0.95
CA ASN A 107 -7.80 -11.74 -0.81
C ASN A 107 -7.14 -11.45 -2.15
N ASN A 108 -6.92 -12.46 -2.99
CA ASN A 108 -6.44 -12.29 -4.37
C ASN A 108 -7.37 -11.35 -5.15
N GLN A 109 -8.68 -11.57 -5.11
CA GLN A 109 -9.64 -10.72 -5.80
C GLN A 109 -9.58 -9.25 -5.36
N ASN A 110 -9.41 -8.99 -4.05
CA ASN A 110 -9.27 -7.64 -3.52
C ASN A 110 -7.95 -7.00 -3.95
N PHE A 111 -6.85 -7.76 -3.94
CA PHE A 111 -5.52 -7.27 -4.27
C PHE A 111 -5.38 -6.96 -5.76
N VAL A 112 -5.72 -7.92 -6.63
CA VAL A 112 -5.65 -7.78 -8.09
C VAL A 112 -6.54 -6.64 -8.60
N SER A 113 -7.65 -6.34 -7.92
CA SER A 113 -8.57 -5.28 -8.32
C SER A 113 -8.09 -3.85 -8.02
N ILE A 114 -6.97 -3.67 -7.29
CA ILE A 114 -6.38 -2.35 -7.03
C ILE A 114 -5.30 -2.07 -8.09
N PRO A 115 -5.40 -0.99 -8.88
CA PRO A 115 -4.40 -0.66 -9.90
C PRO A 115 -3.20 0.05 -9.26
N PHE A 116 -2.30 -0.70 -8.61
CA PHE A 116 -1.12 -0.16 -7.93
C PHE A 116 -0.16 0.54 -8.88
N ASP A 117 0.01 0.02 -10.11
CA ASP A 117 0.88 0.63 -11.13
C ASP A 117 0.41 2.04 -11.51
N MET A 118 -0.93 2.22 -11.63
CA MET A 118 -1.53 3.55 -11.82
C MET A 118 -1.24 4.47 -10.62
N PHE A 119 -1.30 3.93 -9.40
CA PHE A 119 -1.02 4.70 -8.20
C PHE A 119 0.45 5.12 -8.12
N ILE A 120 1.39 4.21 -8.43
CA ILE A 120 2.82 4.49 -8.49
C ILE A 120 3.12 5.56 -9.55
N SER A 121 2.52 5.44 -10.75
CA SER A 121 2.62 6.47 -11.78
C SER A 121 2.10 7.83 -11.30
N MET A 122 1.00 7.85 -10.52
CA MET A 122 0.47 9.10 -9.94
C MET A 122 1.41 9.69 -8.88
N LEU A 123 2.06 8.88 -8.07
CA LEU A 123 3.07 9.33 -7.12
C LEU A 123 4.28 9.90 -7.86
N ARG A 124 4.78 9.19 -8.88
CA ARG A 124 5.94 9.61 -9.68
C ARG A 124 5.73 11.01 -10.27
N TYR A 125 4.73 11.19 -11.14
CA TYR A 125 4.57 12.47 -11.83
C TYR A 125 4.24 13.64 -10.88
N LYS A 126 3.53 13.36 -9.76
CA LYS A 126 3.22 14.40 -8.77
C LYS A 126 4.45 14.79 -7.96
N SER A 127 5.31 13.82 -7.61
CA SER A 127 6.58 14.08 -6.93
C SER A 127 7.51 14.91 -7.80
N GLU A 128 7.72 14.48 -9.05
CA GLU A 128 8.58 15.18 -10.03
C GLU A 128 8.09 16.61 -10.28
N ARG A 129 6.77 16.81 -10.40
CA ARG A 129 6.18 18.14 -10.56
C ARG A 129 6.43 19.07 -9.37
N GLN A 130 6.66 18.54 -8.19
CA GLN A 130 6.95 19.26 -6.96
C GLN A 130 8.47 19.30 -6.64
N GLY A 131 9.32 18.86 -7.56
CA GLY A 131 10.77 18.83 -7.38
C GLY A 131 11.28 17.72 -6.46
N LEU A 132 10.45 16.76 -6.10
CA LEU A 132 10.84 15.60 -5.30
C LEU A 132 11.49 14.54 -6.20
N ARG A 133 12.61 13.97 -5.77
CA ARG A 133 13.18 12.76 -6.38
C ARG A 133 12.28 11.58 -6.11
N PHE A 134 11.88 10.84 -7.15
CA PHE A 134 11.12 9.62 -7.04
C PHE A 134 12.00 8.39 -7.29
N VAL A 135 11.96 7.40 -6.40
CA VAL A 135 12.75 6.17 -6.49
C VAL A 135 11.84 4.96 -6.29
N GLU A 136 11.84 4.05 -7.26
CA GLU A 136 11.26 2.72 -7.08
C GLU A 136 12.36 1.74 -6.68
N VAL A 137 12.03 0.81 -5.79
CA VAL A 137 12.94 -0.24 -5.33
C VAL A 137 12.19 -1.56 -5.18
N ASN A 138 12.87 -2.65 -5.49
CA ASN A 138 12.35 -3.99 -5.26
C ASN A 138 12.16 -4.22 -3.75
N GLU A 139 10.93 -4.59 -3.34
CA GLU A 139 10.56 -4.78 -1.93
C GLU A 139 10.76 -6.22 -1.42
N SER A 140 11.43 -7.11 -2.19
CA SER A 140 11.69 -8.48 -1.76
C SER A 140 12.37 -8.51 -0.39
N HIS A 141 11.94 -9.43 0.48
CA HIS A 141 12.42 -9.68 1.84
C HIS A 141 12.13 -8.58 2.87
N THR A 142 11.69 -7.39 2.48
CA THR A 142 11.47 -6.25 3.40
C THR A 142 10.45 -6.51 4.50
N SER A 143 9.48 -7.39 4.28
CA SER A 143 8.45 -7.75 5.27
C SER A 143 8.89 -8.82 6.27
N LYS A 144 10.01 -9.53 5.98
CA LYS A 144 10.54 -10.62 6.82
C LYS A 144 11.68 -10.14 7.70
N CYS A 145 12.61 -9.34 7.13
CA CYS A 145 13.78 -8.84 7.86
C CYS A 145 13.37 -7.82 8.92
N SER A 146 14.12 -7.81 10.03
CA SER A 146 13.90 -6.87 11.12
C SER A 146 14.60 -5.54 10.83
N SER A 147 13.81 -4.45 10.71
CA SER A 147 14.37 -3.13 10.42
C SER A 147 15.14 -2.54 11.59
N PHE A 148 14.67 -2.71 12.83
CA PHE A 148 15.30 -2.17 14.02
C PHE A 148 16.48 -2.98 14.53
N ASP A 149 16.56 -4.27 14.17
CA ASP A 149 17.76 -5.08 14.42
C ASP A 149 18.83 -4.89 13.31
N LEU A 150 18.58 -3.99 12.35
CA LEU A 150 19.43 -3.71 11.19
C LEU A 150 19.80 -4.97 10.38
N GLU A 151 18.92 -5.99 10.41
CA GLU A 151 19.08 -7.22 9.65
C GLU A 151 19.21 -6.90 8.16
N SER A 152 20.18 -7.50 7.44
CA SER A 152 20.37 -7.28 6.00
C SER A 152 19.09 -7.62 5.23
N VAL A 153 18.71 -6.75 4.26
CA VAL A 153 17.42 -6.91 3.56
C VAL A 153 17.58 -7.85 2.37
N GLU A 154 17.75 -9.14 2.67
CA GLU A 154 17.97 -10.24 1.74
C GLU A 154 17.27 -11.52 2.19
N TYR A 155 17.52 -12.62 1.50
CA TYR A 155 17.03 -13.93 1.93
C TYR A 155 17.89 -14.44 3.10
N HIS A 156 17.22 -14.95 4.14
CA HIS A 156 17.83 -15.66 5.27
C HIS A 156 17.10 -16.98 5.48
N ASP A 157 17.85 -18.04 5.81
CA ASP A 157 17.26 -19.31 6.25
C ASP A 157 16.51 -19.13 7.58
N THR A 158 17.05 -18.28 8.46
CA THR A 158 16.45 -17.91 9.74
C THR A 158 16.49 -16.39 9.90
N TYR A 159 15.34 -15.77 10.12
CA TYR A 159 15.22 -14.34 10.32
C TYR A 159 15.34 -13.97 11.80
N VAL A 160 15.99 -12.85 12.08
CA VAL A 160 16.24 -12.33 13.44
C VAL A 160 14.94 -11.96 14.15
N GLY A 161 14.07 -11.24 13.46
CA GLY A 161 12.74 -10.90 13.94
C GLY A 161 11.65 -11.79 13.33
N LYS A 162 10.43 -11.69 13.85
CA LYS A 162 9.30 -12.45 13.31
C LYS A 162 7.95 -11.73 13.35
N ARG A 163 7.12 -11.98 12.36
CA ARG A 163 5.72 -11.58 12.38
C ARG A 163 4.94 -12.48 13.33
N ILE A 164 4.46 -11.94 14.47
CA ILE A 164 3.73 -12.72 15.49
C ILE A 164 2.27 -12.94 15.08
N LYS A 165 1.65 -11.89 14.54
CA LYS A 165 0.28 -11.92 14.02
C LYS A 165 0.12 -10.87 12.93
N ARG A 166 -1.05 -10.83 12.29
CA ARG A 166 -1.34 -9.82 11.28
C ARG A 166 -1.15 -8.41 11.85
N GLY A 167 -0.31 -7.60 11.18
CA GLY A 167 -0.03 -6.22 11.56
C GLY A 167 0.94 -6.06 12.74
N LEU A 168 1.47 -7.15 13.32
CA LEU A 168 2.40 -7.09 14.44
C LEU A 168 3.68 -7.88 14.14
N PHE A 169 4.82 -7.21 14.27
CA PHE A 169 6.16 -7.75 14.13
C PHE A 169 6.90 -7.64 15.47
N ARG A 170 7.77 -8.60 15.79
CA ARG A 170 8.61 -8.60 16.99
C ARG A 170 10.07 -8.71 16.57
N THR A 171 10.91 -7.81 17.07
CA THR A 171 12.37 -7.80 16.90
C THR A 171 13.03 -8.88 17.76
N LYS A 172 14.35 -9.06 17.62
CA LYS A 172 15.18 -9.95 18.45
C LYS A 172 14.99 -9.65 19.94
N ASP A 173 15.08 -8.38 20.32
CA ASP A 173 15.00 -7.91 21.71
C ASP A 173 13.56 -7.82 22.24
N GLY A 174 12.59 -8.39 21.53
CA GLY A 174 11.20 -8.43 21.96
C GLY A 174 10.40 -7.15 21.70
N ILE A 175 10.97 -6.14 21.05
CA ILE A 175 10.30 -4.89 20.69
C ILE A 175 9.17 -5.19 19.71
N LEU A 176 7.98 -4.63 19.98
CA LEU A 176 6.82 -4.78 19.14
C LEU A 176 6.64 -3.57 18.22
N LEU A 177 6.38 -3.80 16.95
CA LEU A 177 6.09 -2.74 15.99
C LEU A 177 5.05 -3.20 14.96
N ASN A 178 4.47 -2.23 14.26
CA ASN A 178 3.56 -2.56 13.18
C ASN A 178 4.33 -3.20 12.01
N ALA A 179 3.85 -4.35 11.51
CA ALA A 179 4.55 -5.12 10.48
C ALA A 179 4.65 -4.39 9.12
N ASP A 180 3.69 -3.51 8.79
CA ASP A 180 3.75 -2.73 7.56
C ASP A 180 4.75 -1.56 7.70
N VAL A 181 4.90 -1.02 8.92
CA VAL A 181 5.92 -0.02 9.27
C VAL A 181 7.32 -0.64 9.20
N ASN A 182 7.51 -1.87 9.72
CA ASN A 182 8.76 -2.61 9.58
C ASN A 182 9.19 -2.72 8.11
N GLY A 183 8.28 -3.16 7.25
CA GLY A 183 8.54 -3.26 5.80
C GLY A 183 8.90 -1.91 5.17
N SER A 184 8.22 -0.82 5.57
CA SER A 184 8.50 0.52 5.05
C SER A 184 9.89 1.04 5.42
N TYR A 185 10.36 0.78 6.64
CA TYR A 185 11.74 1.09 7.03
C TYR A 185 12.76 0.29 6.22
N ASN A 186 12.52 -1.00 6.01
CA ASN A 186 13.41 -1.82 5.19
C ASN A 186 13.46 -1.36 3.71
N ILE A 187 12.34 -0.88 3.15
CA ILE A 187 12.32 -0.26 1.83
C ILE A 187 13.21 0.99 1.81
N MET A 188 13.14 1.84 2.84
CA MET A 188 13.97 3.03 2.95
C MET A 188 15.46 2.67 3.12
N ARG A 189 15.79 1.66 3.96
CA ARG A 189 17.15 1.15 4.17
C ARG A 189 17.79 0.62 2.88
N LYS A 190 17.05 -0.05 2.02
CA LYS A 190 17.55 -0.52 0.70
C LYS A 190 18.11 0.59 -0.19
N VAL A 191 17.63 1.82 -0.04
CA VAL A 191 18.04 2.96 -0.89
C VAL A 191 19.03 3.89 -0.18
N LYS A 192 18.88 4.05 1.13
CA LYS A 192 19.61 5.05 1.92
C LYS A 192 20.60 4.46 2.92
N GLY A 193 20.61 3.14 3.07
CA GLY A 193 21.42 2.44 4.08
C GLY A 193 20.83 2.54 5.49
N ASP A 194 21.53 2.00 6.46
CA ASP A 194 21.05 1.84 7.84
C ASP A 194 21.07 3.14 8.66
N ALA A 195 21.90 4.12 8.27
CA ALA A 195 22.02 5.40 8.95
C ALA A 195 20.73 6.25 8.97
N VAL A 196 19.73 5.88 8.14
CA VAL A 196 18.41 6.57 8.13
C VAL A 196 17.46 6.08 9.21
N MET A 197 17.81 5.01 9.94
CA MET A 197 16.95 4.47 10.99
C MET A 197 16.92 5.42 12.19
N PRO A 198 15.74 5.90 12.60
CA PRO A 198 15.63 6.69 13.82
C PRO A 198 15.84 5.78 15.05
N PRO A 199 16.25 6.36 16.18
CA PRO A 199 16.24 5.63 17.46
C PRO A 199 14.80 5.16 17.75
N TYR A 200 14.68 3.92 18.27
CA TYR A 200 13.36 3.39 18.62
C TYR A 200 12.75 4.15 19.79
N THR A 201 11.61 4.79 19.55
CA THR A 201 10.86 5.58 20.58
C THR A 201 9.43 5.06 20.77
N GLY A 202 9.13 3.82 20.38
CA GLY A 202 7.79 3.23 20.48
C GLY A 202 6.81 3.62 19.36
N PHE A 203 7.13 4.58 18.50
CA PHE A 203 6.23 5.11 17.45
C PHE A 203 5.86 4.08 16.36
N GLY A 204 6.71 3.10 16.09
CA GLY A 204 6.44 2.02 15.13
C GLY A 204 5.31 1.08 15.55
N TYR A 205 4.98 1.03 16.85
CA TYR A 205 3.90 0.20 17.37
C TYR A 205 2.51 0.80 17.09
N ASN A 206 2.34 2.11 17.22
CA ASN A 206 1.07 2.82 17.05
C ASN A 206 1.16 3.86 15.90
N PRO A 207 1.19 3.43 14.64
CA PRO A 207 1.18 4.35 13.52
C PRO A 207 -0.13 5.14 13.45
N VAL A 208 -0.05 6.41 13.04
CA VAL A 208 -1.22 7.26 12.82
C VAL A 208 -2.00 6.77 11.61
N LYS A 209 -3.31 6.53 11.77
CA LYS A 209 -4.18 6.18 10.64
C LYS A 209 -4.75 7.42 9.98
N LYS A 210 -4.55 7.51 8.67
CA LYS A 210 -5.09 8.57 7.83
C LYS A 210 -6.15 8.01 6.88
N PHE A 211 -7.33 8.65 6.85
CA PHE A 211 -8.46 8.26 6.02
C PHE A 211 -8.59 9.21 4.85
N ILE A 212 -8.65 8.66 3.63
CA ILE A 212 -8.89 9.45 2.41
C ILE A 212 -10.40 9.71 2.29
N ASN A 213 -10.84 10.88 2.71
CA ASN A 213 -12.24 11.31 2.72
C ASN A 213 -12.60 12.16 1.49
N LYS A 214 -13.92 12.38 1.27
CA LYS A 214 -14.44 13.26 0.21
C LYS A 214 -13.95 14.70 0.30
N TYR A 215 -13.51 15.14 1.48
CA TYR A 215 -13.28 16.55 1.83
C TYR A 215 -11.81 16.94 2.06
N THR A 216 -10.85 16.10 1.67
CA THR A 216 -9.42 16.48 1.72
C THR A 216 -9.01 17.37 0.51
N LEU A 217 -9.87 18.30 0.15
CA LEU A 217 -9.56 19.42 -0.75
C LEU A 217 -9.64 20.69 0.10
N LYS A 218 -8.55 21.03 0.76
CA LYS A 218 -8.21 22.40 1.08
C LYS A 218 -7.07 22.83 0.21
#